data_3f8059ea0176afe91821f25dc09b9f49
#
_entry.id   3f8059ea0176afe91821f25dc09b9f49
#
_cell.length_a   1.000
_cell.length_b   1.000
_cell.length_c   1.000
_cell.angle_alpha   90.00
_cell.angle_beta   90.00
_cell.angle_gamma   90.00
#
_symmetry.space_group_name_H-M   'P 1'
#
loop_
_entity.id
_entity.type
_entity.pdbx_description
1 polymer ?
#
loop_
_entity_poly.entity_id
_entity_poly.type
_entity_poly.pdbx_seq_one_letter_code
_entity_poly.pdbx_strand_id
1 'polypeptide(L)'
;CGDFGWVRVEVPIGHPYFGKVISCRCQQREDDPSRLARLQRYSNMGPLTRLNFQATKPEGRSADTEDRDLFRRGYERASAFAEDPGGWLVLSGPSGCGKTHLAAAIANRVVERGQSVFFVFVPDLLDHLRSTFTPTNEVSYDQFFEQVRNTPFLVLDDLGGHSSTPWAQEKLYQILNHRYTAQLPTVITLGLAVEELDSRWQTRLKDTELATICSLGTTGASGSSNEWGMVEPELRRRMTFESFDV
;
A
#
# COMPACT_ATOMS: atom_id res chain seq x y z
N CYS A 1 -9.65 28.33 11.96
CA CYS A 1 -10.09 27.55 10.79
C CYS A 1 -11.35 26.69 11.08
N GLY A 2 -11.82 26.60 12.34
CA GLY A 2 -12.99 25.80 12.68
C GLY A 2 -12.91 24.33 12.21
N ASP A 3 -11.73 23.74 12.30
CA ASP A 3 -11.37 22.34 11.89
C ASP A 3 -11.48 22.03 10.39
N PHE A 4 -11.71 23.02 9.54
CA PHE A 4 -11.75 22.84 8.07
C PHE A 4 -10.35 22.67 7.44
N GLY A 5 -9.27 22.82 8.21
CA GLY A 5 -7.91 22.66 7.72
C GLY A 5 -7.40 23.81 6.84
N TRP A 6 -8.23 24.76 6.47
CA TRP A 6 -7.92 25.88 5.60
C TRP A 6 -8.28 27.20 6.24
N VAL A 7 -7.50 28.23 5.97
CA VAL A 7 -7.74 29.60 6.45
C VAL A 7 -7.73 30.55 5.26
N ARG A 8 -8.77 31.35 5.15
CA ARG A 8 -8.78 32.49 4.22
C ARG A 8 -8.02 33.64 4.90
N VAL A 9 -7.02 34.16 4.21
CA VAL A 9 -6.28 35.32 4.72
C VAL A 9 -7.09 36.57 4.43
N GLU A 10 -7.41 37.32 5.46
CA GLU A 10 -8.03 38.64 5.32
C GLU A 10 -6.94 39.66 5.00
N VAL A 11 -6.81 39.99 3.72
CA VAL A 11 -5.85 40.98 3.21
C VAL A 11 -6.55 41.93 2.23
N PRO A 12 -6.06 43.18 2.06
CA PRO A 12 -6.65 44.16 1.14
C PRO A 12 -6.63 43.68 -0.30
N ILE A 13 -7.53 44.21 -1.11
CA ILE A 13 -7.59 44.00 -2.56
C ILE A 13 -6.24 44.43 -3.18
N GLY A 14 -5.64 43.57 -4.00
CA GLY A 14 -4.33 43.78 -4.60
C GLY A 14 -3.16 43.10 -3.87
N HIS A 15 -3.37 42.53 -2.68
CA HIS A 15 -2.36 41.75 -2.01
C HIS A 15 -2.19 40.36 -2.66
N PRO A 16 -0.95 39.82 -2.80
CA PRO A 16 -0.69 38.51 -3.47
C PRO A 16 -1.49 37.33 -2.94
N TYR A 17 -1.97 37.43 -1.69
CA TYR A 17 -2.80 36.39 -1.02
C TYR A 17 -4.29 36.74 -1.00
N PHE A 18 -4.73 37.82 -1.68
CA PHE A 18 -6.15 38.16 -1.74
C PHE A 18 -6.94 37.07 -2.46
N GLY A 19 -7.98 36.56 -1.81
CA GLY A 19 -8.80 35.47 -2.32
C GLY A 19 -8.18 34.08 -2.28
N LYS A 20 -6.90 33.94 -1.86
CA LYS A 20 -6.26 32.64 -1.68
C LYS A 20 -6.60 32.02 -0.33
N VAL A 21 -6.75 30.71 -0.35
CA VAL A 21 -6.90 29.88 0.84
C VAL A 21 -5.53 29.27 1.11
N ILE A 22 -5.05 29.37 2.36
CA ILE A 22 -3.80 28.76 2.80
C ILE A 22 -4.09 27.64 3.80
N SER A 23 -3.22 26.65 3.85
CA SER A 23 -3.34 25.58 4.84
C SER A 23 -3.22 26.14 6.26
N CYS A 24 -4.13 25.74 7.13
CA CYS A 24 -4.09 26.12 8.53
C CYS A 24 -2.93 25.43 9.26
N ARG A 25 -2.45 26.07 10.34
CA ARG A 25 -1.50 25.43 11.26
C ARG A 25 -2.03 24.11 11.87
N CYS A 26 -3.34 23.87 11.85
CA CYS A 26 -3.88 22.58 12.27
C CYS A 26 -3.59 21.47 11.24
N GLN A 27 -3.46 21.78 9.94
CA GLN A 27 -2.95 20.85 8.93
C GLN A 27 -1.41 20.69 9.05
N GLN A 28 -0.69 21.73 9.41
CA GLN A 28 0.75 21.63 9.72
C GLN A 28 1.04 20.79 10.99
N ARG A 29 0.01 20.54 11.83
CA ARG A 29 0.06 19.52 12.90
C ARG A 29 -0.07 18.09 12.39
N GLU A 30 -0.22 17.87 11.09
CA GLU A 30 -0.17 16.54 10.48
C GLU A 30 1.21 15.88 10.64
N ASP A 31 2.26 16.64 10.88
CA ASP A 31 3.59 16.19 11.29
C ASP A 31 3.74 16.00 12.82
N ASP A 32 2.65 15.88 13.57
CA ASP A 32 2.72 15.60 15.01
C ASP A 32 3.43 14.24 15.23
N PRO A 33 4.65 14.25 15.83
CA PRO A 33 5.41 13.02 16.05
C PRO A 33 4.62 11.95 16.82
N SER A 34 3.70 12.36 17.68
CA SER A 34 2.84 11.44 18.43
C SER A 34 1.80 10.75 17.56
N ARG A 35 1.35 11.41 16.50
CA ARG A 35 0.39 10.87 15.52
C ARG A 35 1.07 9.86 14.60
N LEU A 36 2.25 10.21 14.10
CA LEU A 36 3.09 9.33 13.28
C LEU A 36 3.55 8.10 14.07
N ALA A 37 3.99 8.28 15.32
CA ALA A 37 4.38 7.17 16.19
C ALA A 37 3.22 6.21 16.47
N ARG A 38 1.97 6.70 16.55
CA ARG A 38 0.78 5.85 16.68
C ARG A 38 0.51 5.03 15.42
N LEU A 39 0.54 5.65 14.22
CA LEU A 39 0.40 4.91 12.97
C LEU A 39 1.50 3.86 12.79
N GLN A 40 2.73 4.16 13.21
CA GLN A 40 3.83 3.21 13.12
C GLN A 40 3.61 1.93 13.93
N ARG A 41 2.83 1.98 15.05
CA ARG A 41 2.45 0.78 15.81
C ARG A 41 1.57 -0.19 15.01
N TYR A 42 0.78 0.33 14.07
CA TYR A 42 -0.09 -0.44 13.20
C TYR A 42 0.53 -0.70 11.82
N SER A 43 1.73 -0.20 11.59
CA SER A 43 2.47 -0.40 10.35
C SER A 43 3.14 -1.76 10.34
N ASN A 44 2.97 -2.51 9.25
CA ASN A 44 3.61 -3.81 9.06
C ASN A 44 5.08 -3.69 8.62
N MET A 45 5.69 -2.50 8.70
CA MET A 45 7.07 -2.28 8.24
C MET A 45 8.14 -3.03 9.03
N GLY A 46 7.94 -3.29 10.31
CA GLY A 46 8.97 -3.88 11.17
C GLY A 46 9.71 -5.08 10.56
N PRO A 47 9.01 -6.18 10.19
CA PRO A 47 9.64 -7.35 9.56
C PRO A 47 10.14 -7.08 8.14
N LEU A 48 9.65 -6.03 7.47
CA LEU A 48 9.92 -5.72 6.07
C LEU A 48 11.10 -4.76 5.85
N THR A 49 11.73 -4.25 6.91
CA THR A 49 12.87 -3.31 6.84
C THR A 49 14.08 -3.87 6.09
N ARG A 50 14.23 -5.20 6.03
CA ARG A 50 15.29 -5.89 5.27
C ARG A 50 15.05 -5.91 3.76
N LEU A 51 13.83 -5.63 3.31
CA LEU A 51 13.43 -5.69 1.90
C LEU A 51 13.70 -4.33 1.25
N ASN A 52 14.82 -4.22 0.57
CA ASN A 52 15.25 -3.02 -0.13
C ASN A 52 15.64 -3.32 -1.58
N PHE A 53 15.82 -2.28 -2.39
CA PHE A 53 16.21 -2.43 -3.79
C PHE A 53 17.56 -3.10 -3.98
N GLN A 54 18.51 -2.93 -3.05
CA GLN A 54 19.84 -3.54 -3.13
C GLN A 54 19.79 -5.05 -2.92
N ALA A 55 18.88 -5.53 -2.06
CA ALA A 55 18.67 -6.96 -1.81
C ALA A 55 17.77 -7.62 -2.87
N THR A 56 17.11 -6.82 -3.71
CA THR A 56 16.16 -7.31 -4.72
C THR A 56 16.88 -7.49 -6.07
N LYS A 57 16.80 -8.68 -6.64
CA LYS A 57 17.32 -8.90 -8.01
C LYS A 57 16.42 -8.18 -9.02
N PRO A 58 16.96 -7.34 -9.92
CA PRO A 58 16.14 -6.59 -10.88
C PRO A 58 15.29 -7.46 -11.82
N GLU A 59 15.76 -8.67 -12.14
CA GLU A 59 15.06 -9.64 -13.00
C GLU A 59 14.10 -10.55 -12.20
N GLY A 60 13.99 -10.36 -10.88
CA GLY A 60 13.16 -11.24 -10.04
C GLY A 60 13.74 -12.64 -9.90
N ARG A 61 12.86 -13.63 -9.71
CA ARG A 61 13.23 -15.03 -9.45
C ARG A 61 12.57 -16.03 -10.41
N SER A 62 11.69 -15.57 -11.31
CA SER A 62 11.02 -16.45 -12.26
C SER A 62 12.03 -17.13 -13.22
N ALA A 63 11.77 -18.36 -13.58
CA ALA A 63 12.48 -19.06 -14.64
C ALA A 63 12.03 -18.58 -16.03
N ASP A 64 10.80 -18.05 -16.13
CA ASP A 64 10.21 -17.55 -17.35
C ASP A 64 10.81 -16.20 -17.76
N THR A 65 11.14 -16.06 -19.04
CA THR A 65 11.77 -14.85 -19.58
C THR A 65 10.78 -13.67 -19.62
N GLU A 66 9.53 -13.93 -19.95
CA GLU A 66 8.48 -12.90 -19.99
C GLU A 66 8.21 -12.34 -18.60
N ASP A 67 8.07 -13.19 -17.60
CA ASP A 67 7.91 -12.78 -16.22
C ASP A 67 9.13 -11.98 -15.71
N ARG A 68 10.35 -12.38 -16.08
CA ARG A 68 11.55 -11.61 -15.73
C ARG A 68 11.56 -10.22 -16.35
N ASP A 69 11.13 -10.09 -17.59
CA ASP A 69 11.04 -8.80 -18.27
C ASP A 69 9.94 -7.91 -17.68
N LEU A 70 8.80 -8.51 -17.30
CA LEU A 70 7.74 -7.82 -16.59
C LEU A 70 8.22 -7.32 -15.22
N PHE A 71 8.88 -8.19 -14.45
CA PHE A 71 9.40 -7.85 -13.13
C PHE A 71 10.47 -6.76 -13.22
N ARG A 72 11.40 -6.83 -14.19
CA ARG A 72 12.43 -5.81 -14.40
C ARG A 72 11.82 -4.44 -14.67
N ARG A 73 10.82 -4.36 -15.56
CA ARG A 73 10.10 -3.11 -15.83
C ARG A 73 9.38 -2.58 -14.58
N GLY A 74 8.77 -3.47 -13.81
CA GLY A 74 8.15 -3.14 -12.52
C GLY A 74 9.18 -2.63 -11.50
N TYR A 75 10.34 -3.27 -11.41
CA TYR A 75 11.44 -2.85 -10.55
C TYR A 75 11.97 -1.45 -10.90
N GLU A 76 12.19 -1.17 -12.19
CA GLU A 76 12.65 0.14 -12.66
C GLU A 76 11.63 1.24 -12.32
N ARG A 77 10.34 0.97 -12.55
CA ARG A 77 9.27 1.89 -12.19
C ARG A 77 9.13 2.09 -10.69
N ALA A 78 9.23 1.03 -9.91
CA ALA A 78 9.20 1.08 -8.45
C ALA A 78 10.38 1.90 -7.89
N SER A 79 11.59 1.70 -8.46
CA SER A 79 12.77 2.46 -8.07
C SER A 79 12.64 3.95 -8.40
N ALA A 80 12.14 4.28 -9.60
CA ALA A 80 11.90 5.68 -9.99
C ALA A 80 10.83 6.34 -9.11
N PHE A 81 9.74 5.63 -8.82
CA PHE A 81 8.68 6.12 -7.94
C PHE A 81 9.16 6.38 -6.51
N ALA A 82 10.07 5.56 -5.99
CA ALA A 82 10.64 5.75 -4.66
C ALA A 82 11.54 6.98 -4.54
N GLU A 83 12.16 7.42 -5.65
CA GLU A 83 12.97 8.63 -5.69
C GLU A 83 12.12 9.91 -5.77
N ASP A 84 11.00 9.87 -6.48
CA ASP A 84 10.08 11.01 -6.62
C ASP A 84 8.63 10.53 -6.52
N PRO A 85 8.13 10.31 -5.29
CA PRO A 85 6.79 9.78 -5.08
C PRO A 85 5.72 10.78 -5.50
N GLY A 86 5.03 10.49 -6.60
CA GLY A 86 3.89 11.27 -7.09
C GLY A 86 2.81 10.39 -7.67
N GLY A 87 1.54 10.65 -7.33
CA GLY A 87 0.44 9.81 -7.79
C GLY A 87 0.44 8.41 -7.18
N TRP A 88 -0.01 7.42 -7.97
CA TRP A 88 -0.20 6.04 -7.52
C TRP A 88 0.64 5.05 -8.32
N LEU A 89 1.26 4.11 -7.63
CA LEU A 89 1.88 2.94 -8.24
C LEU A 89 1.11 1.67 -7.86
N VAL A 90 0.58 0.98 -8.87
CA VAL A 90 -0.18 -0.26 -8.71
C VAL A 90 0.68 -1.43 -9.19
N LEU A 91 1.02 -2.34 -8.28
CA LEU A 91 1.77 -3.56 -8.57
C LEU A 91 0.80 -4.74 -8.61
N SER A 92 0.56 -5.30 -9.78
CA SER A 92 -0.35 -6.45 -9.97
C SER A 92 0.42 -7.70 -10.41
N GLY A 93 -0.16 -8.86 -10.17
CA GLY A 93 0.40 -10.13 -10.60
C GLY A 93 0.10 -11.29 -9.65
N PRO A 94 0.49 -12.52 -10.00
CA PRO A 94 0.20 -13.71 -9.21
C PRO A 94 0.87 -13.69 -7.83
N SER A 95 0.41 -14.58 -6.95
CA SER A 95 1.05 -14.75 -5.64
C SER A 95 2.52 -15.17 -5.81
N GLY A 96 3.40 -14.61 -4.98
CA GLY A 96 4.83 -14.93 -5.01
C GLY A 96 5.66 -14.19 -6.06
N CYS A 97 5.08 -13.42 -6.98
CA CYS A 97 5.83 -12.67 -8.01
C CYS A 97 6.66 -11.48 -7.48
N GLY A 98 6.56 -11.14 -6.18
CA GLY A 98 7.40 -10.11 -5.56
C GLY A 98 6.76 -8.75 -5.31
N LYS A 99 5.43 -8.61 -5.42
CA LYS A 99 4.69 -7.35 -5.18
C LYS A 99 5.00 -6.71 -3.83
N THR A 100 4.74 -7.45 -2.76
CA THR A 100 5.02 -7.01 -1.37
C THR A 100 6.50 -6.64 -1.18
N HIS A 101 7.40 -7.37 -1.85
CA HIS A 101 8.84 -7.11 -1.80
C HIS A 101 9.18 -5.74 -2.40
N LEU A 102 8.69 -5.45 -3.61
CA LEU A 102 8.89 -4.14 -4.24
C LEU A 102 8.18 -3.03 -3.48
N ALA A 103 6.97 -3.25 -3.00
CA ALA A 103 6.24 -2.27 -2.17
C ALA A 103 7.01 -1.93 -0.88
N ALA A 104 7.60 -2.94 -0.23
CA ALA A 104 8.46 -2.74 0.95
C ALA A 104 9.78 -2.01 0.60
N ALA A 105 10.40 -2.34 -0.54
CA ALA A 105 11.59 -1.66 -1.00
C ALA A 105 11.34 -0.16 -1.28
N ILE A 106 10.20 0.18 -1.88
CA ILE A 106 9.76 1.56 -2.07
C ILE A 106 9.59 2.24 -0.70
N ALA A 107 8.84 1.62 0.22
CA ALA A 107 8.58 2.15 1.54
C ALA A 107 9.87 2.44 2.32
N ASN A 108 10.81 1.49 2.32
CA ASN A 108 12.12 1.67 2.96
C ASN A 108 12.90 2.83 2.35
N ARG A 109 12.91 2.95 1.02
CA ARG A 109 13.60 4.04 0.35
C ARG A 109 13.01 5.40 0.68
N VAL A 110 11.69 5.50 0.75
CA VAL A 110 10.97 6.74 1.14
C VAL A 110 11.27 7.11 2.59
N VAL A 111 11.32 6.11 3.50
CA VAL A 111 11.73 6.33 4.91
C VAL A 111 13.19 6.79 5.02
N GLU A 112 14.13 6.19 4.26
CA GLU A 112 15.52 6.62 4.20
C GLU A 112 15.67 8.09 3.79
N ARG A 113 14.74 8.59 3.00
CA ARG A 113 14.68 10.01 2.58
C ARG A 113 14.00 10.93 3.62
N GLY A 114 13.66 10.40 4.78
CA GLY A 114 13.06 11.14 5.89
C GLY A 114 11.56 11.39 5.78
N GLN A 115 10.86 10.69 4.88
CA GLN A 115 9.42 10.80 4.75
C GLN A 115 8.71 9.73 5.58
N SER A 116 7.57 10.10 6.14
CA SER A 116 6.73 9.17 6.91
C SER A 116 5.93 8.27 5.99
N VAL A 117 6.04 6.96 6.22
CA VAL A 117 5.32 5.93 5.46
C VAL A 117 4.40 5.15 6.39
N PHE A 118 3.19 4.91 5.96
CA PHE A 118 2.31 3.94 6.56
C PHE A 118 2.15 2.74 5.62
N PHE A 119 2.79 1.63 5.96
CA PHE A 119 2.68 0.37 5.23
C PHE A 119 1.69 -0.52 5.98
N VAL A 120 0.64 -0.96 5.32
CA VAL A 120 -0.36 -1.82 5.95
C VAL A 120 -0.84 -2.91 5.00
N PHE A 121 -0.94 -4.12 5.54
CA PHE A 121 -1.64 -5.22 4.91
C PHE A 121 -3.15 -4.97 5.01
N VAL A 122 -3.87 -5.03 3.90
CA VAL A 122 -5.27 -4.61 3.86
C VAL A 122 -6.17 -5.39 4.83
N PRO A 123 -6.05 -6.71 4.98
CA PRO A 123 -6.78 -7.44 6.04
C PRO A 123 -6.54 -6.87 7.44
N ASP A 124 -5.28 -6.60 7.81
CA ASP A 124 -4.94 -6.05 9.13
C ASP A 124 -5.54 -4.65 9.31
N LEU A 125 -5.51 -3.80 8.27
CA LEU A 125 -6.16 -2.49 8.30
C LEU A 125 -7.66 -2.60 8.62
N LEU A 126 -8.34 -3.53 7.96
CA LEU A 126 -9.78 -3.75 8.16
C LEU A 126 -10.07 -4.26 9.57
N ASP A 127 -9.23 -5.14 10.10
CA ASP A 127 -9.38 -5.66 11.46
C ASP A 127 -9.11 -4.58 12.51
N HIS A 128 -8.10 -3.73 12.28
CA HIS A 128 -7.86 -2.56 13.13
C HIS A 128 -9.03 -1.57 13.09
N LEU A 129 -9.59 -1.28 11.92
CA LEU A 129 -10.76 -0.44 11.80
C LEU A 129 -11.98 -1.03 12.53
N ARG A 130 -12.17 -2.35 12.50
CA ARG A 130 -13.24 -3.03 13.25
C ARG A 130 -13.03 -2.95 14.76
N SER A 131 -11.81 -3.16 15.22
CA SER A 131 -11.48 -3.15 16.64
C SER A 131 -11.70 -1.79 17.29
N THR A 132 -11.57 -0.69 16.54
CA THR A 132 -11.80 0.66 17.06
C THR A 132 -13.27 1.02 17.32
N PHE A 133 -14.23 0.16 16.91
CA PHE A 133 -15.63 0.33 17.30
C PHE A 133 -15.91 -0.06 18.77
N THR A 134 -14.95 -0.73 19.43
CA THR A 134 -15.12 -1.08 20.85
C THR A 134 -14.72 0.10 21.74
N PRO A 135 -15.54 0.50 22.75
CA PRO A 135 -15.34 1.71 23.57
C PRO A 135 -14.06 1.72 24.42
N THR A 136 -13.34 0.61 24.48
CA THR A 136 -12.15 0.42 25.33
C THR A 136 -10.84 0.85 24.68
N ASN A 137 -10.84 1.30 23.42
CA ASN A 137 -9.62 1.68 22.73
C ASN A 137 -9.27 3.16 22.95
N GLU A 138 -7.98 3.43 23.17
CA GLU A 138 -7.39 4.77 23.35
C GLU A 138 -7.54 5.68 22.10
N VAL A 139 -7.81 5.09 20.94
CA VAL A 139 -7.98 5.79 19.66
C VAL A 139 -9.38 5.54 19.14
N SER A 140 -10.13 6.60 18.86
CA SER A 140 -11.43 6.47 18.24
C SER A 140 -11.31 6.04 16.77
N TYR A 141 -12.35 5.34 16.27
CA TYR A 141 -12.46 4.96 14.86
C TYR A 141 -12.16 6.14 13.93
N ASP A 142 -12.80 7.28 14.16
CA ASP A 142 -12.67 8.45 13.30
C ASP A 142 -11.23 8.97 13.26
N GLN A 143 -10.54 8.99 14.40
CA GLN A 143 -9.14 9.42 14.45
C GLN A 143 -8.22 8.51 13.67
N PHE A 144 -8.36 7.18 13.82
CA PHE A 144 -7.53 6.22 13.09
C PHE A 144 -7.81 6.28 11.59
N PHE A 145 -9.09 6.30 11.20
CA PHE A 145 -9.50 6.38 9.81
C PHE A 145 -8.98 7.65 9.13
N GLU A 146 -9.11 8.82 9.79
CA GLU A 146 -8.56 10.09 9.31
C GLU A 146 -7.04 10.05 9.19
N GLN A 147 -6.35 9.39 10.11
CA GLN A 147 -4.90 9.25 10.06
C GLN A 147 -4.45 8.42 8.86
N VAL A 148 -5.13 7.29 8.58
CA VAL A 148 -4.82 6.43 7.44
C VAL A 148 -5.01 7.16 6.12
N ARG A 149 -6.17 7.80 5.93
CA ARG A 149 -6.49 8.44 4.65
C ARG A 149 -5.63 9.68 4.34
N ASN A 150 -5.12 10.38 5.39
CA ASN A 150 -4.32 11.59 5.25
C ASN A 150 -2.81 11.34 5.42
N THR A 151 -2.35 10.10 5.61
CA THR A 151 -0.92 9.84 5.72
C THR A 151 -0.16 10.30 4.47
N PRO A 152 1.02 10.94 4.59
CA PRO A 152 1.75 11.47 3.44
C PRO A 152 2.06 10.40 2.40
N PHE A 153 2.49 9.21 2.83
CA PHE A 153 2.77 8.09 1.95
C PHE A 153 2.09 6.81 2.48
N LEU A 154 1.23 6.21 1.67
CA LEU A 154 0.48 5.00 2.03
C LEU A 154 0.88 3.82 1.14
N VAL A 155 1.11 2.67 1.75
CA VAL A 155 1.19 1.39 1.06
C VAL A 155 0.05 0.49 1.52
N LEU A 156 -0.80 0.10 0.57
CA LEU A 156 -1.88 -0.87 0.75
C LEU A 156 -1.46 -2.19 0.12
N ASP A 157 -1.04 -3.13 0.95
CA ASP A 157 -0.59 -4.44 0.48
C ASP A 157 -1.74 -5.45 0.47
N ASP A 158 -1.84 -6.21 -0.62
CA ASP A 158 -2.87 -7.24 -0.89
C ASP A 158 -4.31 -6.70 -0.94
N LEU A 159 -4.52 -5.63 -1.71
CA LEU A 159 -5.86 -5.10 -1.97
C LEU A 159 -6.65 -6.07 -2.87
N GLY A 160 -7.89 -6.34 -2.53
CA GLY A 160 -8.87 -7.06 -3.35
C GLY A 160 -9.13 -8.51 -2.95
N GLY A 161 -8.16 -9.24 -2.40
CA GLY A 161 -8.31 -10.69 -2.12
C GLY A 161 -9.30 -11.03 -1.01
N HIS A 162 -9.45 -10.17 -0.01
CA HIS A 162 -10.20 -10.47 1.23
C HIS A 162 -11.27 -9.42 1.57
N SER A 163 -11.46 -8.44 0.71
CA SER A 163 -12.41 -7.32 0.92
C SER A 163 -13.83 -7.66 0.53
N SER A 164 -14.30 -8.88 0.81
CA SER A 164 -15.59 -9.39 0.30
C SER A 164 -16.83 -8.79 0.98
N THR A 165 -16.69 -8.13 2.13
CA THR A 165 -17.84 -7.52 2.81
C THR A 165 -18.14 -6.13 2.27
N PRO A 166 -19.44 -5.74 2.11
CA PRO A 166 -19.81 -4.40 1.66
C PRO A 166 -19.20 -3.28 2.51
N TRP A 167 -19.09 -3.50 3.82
CA TRP A 167 -18.46 -2.55 4.73
C TRP A 167 -16.97 -2.35 4.41
N ALA A 168 -16.23 -3.44 4.20
CA ALA A 168 -14.80 -3.38 3.88
C ALA A 168 -14.56 -2.65 2.56
N GLN A 169 -15.33 -2.99 1.53
CA GLN A 169 -15.28 -2.35 0.22
C GLN A 169 -15.56 -0.85 0.33
N GLU A 170 -16.57 -0.47 1.10
CA GLU A 170 -16.92 0.94 1.29
C GLU A 170 -15.80 1.70 2.01
N LYS A 171 -15.20 1.14 3.07
CA LYS A 171 -14.11 1.80 3.80
C LYS A 171 -12.85 1.98 2.98
N LEU A 172 -12.45 0.96 2.25
CA LEU A 172 -11.31 1.04 1.33
C LEU A 172 -11.59 2.04 0.19
N TYR A 173 -12.82 2.04 -0.35
CA TYR A 173 -13.22 3.01 -1.35
C TYR A 173 -13.13 4.45 -0.82
N GLN A 174 -13.58 4.71 0.41
CA GLN A 174 -13.50 6.03 1.04
C GLN A 174 -12.03 6.49 1.20
N ILE A 175 -11.12 5.59 1.61
CA ILE A 175 -9.69 5.88 1.71
C ILE A 175 -9.13 6.22 0.32
N LEU A 176 -9.34 5.35 -0.66
CA LEU A 176 -8.82 5.54 -2.02
C LEU A 176 -9.40 6.80 -2.68
N ASN A 177 -10.71 7.03 -2.55
CA ASN A 177 -11.35 8.21 -3.15
C ASN A 177 -10.83 9.53 -2.54
N HIS A 178 -10.60 9.56 -1.22
CA HIS A 178 -10.00 10.73 -0.57
C HIS A 178 -8.58 10.97 -1.10
N ARG A 179 -7.75 9.93 -1.16
CA ARG A 179 -6.36 10.03 -1.62
C ARG A 179 -6.26 10.36 -3.11
N TYR A 180 -7.22 9.88 -3.91
CA TYR A 180 -7.37 10.26 -5.31
C TYR A 180 -7.62 11.77 -5.45
N THR A 181 -8.60 12.29 -4.73
CA THR A 181 -8.94 13.72 -4.77
C THR A 181 -7.83 14.62 -4.24
N ALA A 182 -7.11 14.16 -3.21
CA ALA A 182 -6.00 14.89 -2.60
C ALA A 182 -4.64 14.63 -3.31
N GLN A 183 -4.62 13.77 -4.33
CA GLN A 183 -3.42 13.36 -5.09
C GLN A 183 -2.27 12.86 -4.20
N LEU A 184 -2.61 12.17 -3.11
CA LEU A 184 -1.63 11.69 -2.14
C LEU A 184 -0.90 10.43 -2.66
N PRO A 185 0.44 10.39 -2.58
CA PRO A 185 1.25 9.26 -3.02
C PRO A 185 0.81 7.93 -2.41
N THR A 186 0.52 6.94 -3.25
CA THR A 186 0.00 5.65 -2.79
C THR A 186 0.58 4.49 -3.59
N VAL A 187 1.08 3.47 -2.90
CA VAL A 187 1.44 2.19 -3.51
C VAL A 187 0.36 1.16 -3.17
N ILE A 188 -0.07 0.42 -4.18
CA ILE A 188 -1.12 -0.60 -4.04
C ILE A 188 -0.60 -1.90 -4.64
N THR A 189 -0.72 -3.01 -3.93
CA THR A 189 -0.47 -4.33 -4.50
C THR A 189 -1.77 -5.09 -4.68
N LEU A 190 -1.89 -5.81 -5.80
CA LEU A 190 -3.07 -6.59 -6.20
C LEU A 190 -2.66 -8.02 -6.51
N GLY A 191 -3.39 -9.01 -5.95
CA GLY A 191 -3.24 -10.42 -6.29
C GLY A 191 -3.95 -10.85 -7.57
N LEU A 192 -4.72 -9.93 -8.18
CA LEU A 192 -5.57 -10.14 -9.34
C LEU A 192 -5.38 -8.99 -10.34
N ALA A 193 -5.91 -9.13 -11.54
CA ALA A 193 -5.88 -8.08 -12.53
C ALA A 193 -6.83 -6.92 -12.14
N VAL A 194 -6.49 -5.70 -12.53
CA VAL A 194 -7.32 -4.51 -12.22
C VAL A 194 -8.73 -4.66 -12.80
N GLU A 195 -8.87 -5.39 -13.90
CA GLU A 195 -10.13 -5.71 -14.59
C GLU A 195 -11.09 -6.55 -13.75
N GLU A 196 -10.57 -7.29 -12.79
CA GLU A 196 -11.35 -8.18 -11.90
C GLU A 196 -11.90 -7.44 -10.66
N LEU A 197 -11.45 -6.20 -10.44
CA LEU A 197 -11.93 -5.38 -9.33
C LEU A 197 -13.32 -4.78 -9.63
N ASP A 198 -13.99 -4.29 -8.56
CA ASP A 198 -15.20 -3.48 -8.70
C ASP A 198 -14.97 -2.25 -9.61
N SER A 199 -15.95 -1.92 -10.44
CA SER A 199 -15.86 -0.84 -11.45
C SER A 199 -15.49 0.51 -10.84
N ARG A 200 -15.91 0.80 -9.61
CA ARG A 200 -15.58 2.04 -8.88
C ARG A 200 -14.07 2.16 -8.63
N TRP A 201 -13.41 1.05 -8.34
CA TRP A 201 -11.96 1.01 -8.11
C TRP A 201 -11.21 1.08 -9.44
N GLN A 202 -11.68 0.32 -10.44
CA GLN A 202 -11.09 0.35 -11.78
C GLN A 202 -10.97 1.78 -12.32
N THR A 203 -12.01 2.59 -12.15
CA THR A 203 -12.02 3.98 -12.66
C THR A 203 -10.88 4.81 -12.07
N ARG A 204 -10.52 4.64 -10.78
CA ARG A 204 -9.42 5.36 -10.14
C ARG A 204 -8.05 4.79 -10.50
N LEU A 205 -7.96 3.46 -10.51
CA LEU A 205 -6.69 2.77 -10.78
C LEU A 205 -6.28 2.85 -12.26
N LYS A 206 -7.22 3.06 -13.17
CA LYS A 206 -6.97 3.22 -14.62
C LYS A 206 -6.80 4.68 -15.05
N ASP A 207 -6.90 5.63 -14.14
CA ASP A 207 -6.62 7.03 -14.43
C ASP A 207 -5.11 7.23 -14.66
N THR A 208 -4.72 7.35 -15.91
CA THR A 208 -3.32 7.45 -16.35
C THR A 208 -2.63 8.76 -15.94
N GLU A 209 -3.39 9.77 -15.54
CA GLU A 209 -2.81 11.01 -15.01
C GLU A 209 -2.32 10.84 -13.58
N LEU A 210 -2.93 9.91 -12.84
CA LEU A 210 -2.60 9.69 -11.43
C LEU A 210 -1.92 8.35 -11.17
N ALA A 211 -2.34 7.28 -11.85
CA ALA A 211 -1.93 5.91 -11.53
C ALA A 211 -1.10 5.26 -12.64
N THR A 212 0.00 4.63 -12.23
CA THR A 212 0.82 3.77 -13.08
C THR A 212 0.61 2.32 -12.66
N ILE A 213 0.14 1.47 -13.58
CA ILE A 213 -0.04 0.03 -13.33
C ILE A 213 1.16 -0.74 -13.86
N CYS A 214 1.74 -1.60 -13.02
CA CYS A 214 2.84 -2.49 -13.35
C CYS A 214 2.43 -3.93 -13.09
N SER A 215 2.34 -4.75 -14.15
CA SER A 215 2.22 -6.21 -14.00
C SER A 215 3.61 -6.79 -13.73
N LEU A 216 3.74 -7.63 -12.72
CA LEU A 216 5.00 -8.27 -12.31
C LEU A 216 5.08 -9.74 -12.71
N GLY A 217 4.13 -10.23 -13.48
CA GLY A 217 4.07 -11.59 -13.99
C GLY A 217 2.76 -11.87 -14.70
N THR A 218 2.72 -12.95 -15.46
CA THR A 218 1.55 -13.37 -16.21
C THR A 218 0.62 -14.20 -15.32
N THR A 219 -0.66 -13.87 -15.30
CA THR A 219 -1.69 -14.62 -14.54
C THR A 219 -2.07 -15.95 -15.19
N GLY A 220 -1.41 -16.34 -16.28
CA GLY A 220 -1.79 -17.50 -17.11
C GLY A 220 -0.95 -18.76 -16.94
N ALA A 221 0.13 -18.73 -16.17
CA ALA A 221 0.98 -19.88 -15.95
C ALA A 221 0.72 -20.54 -14.58
N SER A 222 -0.44 -21.13 -14.39
CA SER A 222 -0.66 -22.17 -13.39
C SER A 222 0.03 -23.49 -13.82
N GLY A 223 1.33 -23.40 -14.10
CA GLY A 223 2.14 -24.50 -14.62
C GLY A 223 3.57 -24.42 -14.16
N SER A 224 3.78 -24.42 -12.88
CA SER A 224 4.92 -24.86 -12.07
C SER A 224 4.89 -24.13 -10.74
N SER A 225 3.74 -24.24 -10.10
CA SER A 225 3.62 -24.00 -8.68
C SER A 225 4.53 -24.96 -7.95
N ASN A 226 5.17 -24.48 -6.93
CA ASN A 226 5.62 -25.27 -5.81
C ASN A 226 7.02 -25.90 -5.86
N GLU A 227 8.01 -25.24 -6.40
CA GLU A 227 9.38 -25.56 -5.95
C GLU A 227 9.78 -24.89 -4.63
N TRP A 228 8.85 -24.16 -4.00
CA TRP A 228 9.03 -23.60 -2.65
C TRP A 228 8.39 -24.54 -1.62
N GLY A 229 9.13 -25.56 -1.20
CA GLY A 229 8.70 -26.48 -0.16
C GLY A 229 8.09 -27.77 -0.64
N MET A 230 8.33 -28.21 -1.85
CA MET A 230 8.12 -29.61 -2.21
C MET A 230 9.17 -30.43 -1.47
N VAL A 231 8.75 -30.94 -0.34
CA VAL A 231 9.33 -32.17 0.21
C VAL A 231 9.26 -33.19 -0.91
N GLU A 232 10.40 -33.77 -1.32
CA GLU A 232 10.44 -34.79 -2.36
C GLU A 232 9.33 -35.83 -2.14
N PRO A 233 8.68 -36.36 -3.20
CA PRO A 233 7.56 -37.28 -3.07
C PRO A 233 7.87 -38.50 -2.17
N GLU A 234 9.13 -38.92 -2.11
CA GLU A 234 9.59 -39.99 -1.20
C GLU A 234 9.64 -39.52 0.27
N LEU A 235 10.06 -38.29 0.54
CA LEU A 235 10.04 -37.72 1.89
C LEU A 235 8.60 -37.51 2.39
N ARG A 236 7.71 -37.06 1.50
CA ARG A 236 6.28 -36.85 1.80
C ARG A 236 5.57 -38.18 2.16
N ARG A 237 5.97 -39.29 1.57
CA ARG A 237 5.45 -40.63 1.92
C ARG A 237 5.97 -41.12 3.26
N ARG A 238 7.10 -40.60 3.72
CA ARG A 238 7.72 -40.94 5.02
C ARG A 238 7.30 -40.02 6.15
N MET A 239 6.77 -38.82 5.85
CA MET A 239 6.25 -37.86 6.84
C MET A 239 4.74 -38.10 7.06
N THR A 240 4.39 -39.23 7.67
CA THR A 240 3.05 -39.47 8.22
C THR A 240 3.07 -39.23 9.71
N PHE A 241 1.93 -38.88 10.31
CA PHE A 241 1.82 -38.68 11.77
C PHE A 241 2.25 -39.92 12.57
N GLU A 242 2.22 -41.11 11.98
CA GLU A 242 2.67 -42.37 12.57
C GLU A 242 4.21 -42.52 12.58
N SER A 243 4.95 -41.69 11.84
CA SER A 243 6.41 -41.72 11.78
C SER A 243 7.10 -40.67 12.69
N PHE A 244 6.33 -39.92 13.46
CA PHE A 244 6.85 -39.05 14.51
C PHE A 244 6.87 -39.82 15.84
N ASP A 245 8.02 -40.38 16.15
CA ASP A 245 8.29 -40.80 17.53
C ASP A 245 8.45 -39.55 18.42
N VAL A 246 7.65 -39.49 19.50
CA VAL A 246 7.68 -38.45 20.53
C VAL A 246 8.81 -38.79 21.52
#